data_3f2fdbeb09acd49d2205ffc09aba825a
#
_entry.id   3f2fdbeb09acd49d2205ffc09aba825a
#
_cell.length_a   1.000
_cell.length_b   1.000
_cell.length_c   1.000
_cell.angle_alpha   90.00
_cell.angle_beta   90.00
_cell.angle_gamma   90.00
#
_symmetry.space_group_name_H-M   'P 1'
#
loop_
_entity.id
_entity.type
_entity.pdbx_description
1 polymer ?
#
loop_
_entity_poly.entity_id
_entity_poly.type
_entity_poly.pdbx_seq_one_letter_code
_entity_poly.pdbx_strand_id
1 'polypeptide(L)'
;MSDAVLFDARDDGIAIITIDRPDTRNCLSREVREGLRAAWNRFERDPALRVAILTGAGEKAFCAGGDLKEMVETGMQVPPRDMFPLPYDNVELSKPTIAAVNGVAFAGGWMIAQG
;
A
#
# COMPACT_ATOMS: atom_id res chain seq x y z
N MET A 1 -4.21 -5.55 13.98
CA MET A 1 -4.06 -5.11 12.58
C MET A 1 -4.59 -3.69 12.47
N SER A 2 -3.93 -2.85 11.68
CA SER A 2 -4.34 -1.47 11.48
C SER A 2 -5.60 -1.37 10.63
N ASP A 3 -6.51 -0.44 10.98
CA ASP A 3 -7.68 -0.14 10.17
C ASP A 3 -7.34 0.72 8.94
N ALA A 4 -6.10 1.19 8.82
CA ALA A 4 -5.66 2.01 7.69
C ALA A 4 -5.47 1.21 6.41
N VAL A 5 -5.32 -0.11 6.52
CA VAL A 5 -5.19 -1.02 5.38
C VAL A 5 -6.15 -2.19 5.59
N LEU A 6 -7.03 -2.36 4.62
CA LEU A 6 -8.01 -3.45 4.63
C LEU A 6 -7.47 -4.60 3.79
N PHE A 7 -7.68 -5.83 4.26
CA PHE A 7 -7.26 -7.03 3.56
C PHE A 7 -8.47 -7.96 3.38
N ASP A 8 -8.88 -8.19 2.14
CA ASP A 8 -9.98 -9.08 1.81
C ASP A 8 -9.44 -10.30 1.04
N ALA A 9 -9.43 -11.45 1.69
CA ALA A 9 -9.01 -12.72 1.08
C ALA A 9 -10.25 -13.41 0.52
N ARG A 10 -10.41 -13.36 -0.80
CA ARG A 10 -11.57 -13.93 -1.49
C ARG A 10 -11.38 -15.44 -1.74
N ASP A 11 -12.48 -16.14 -1.87
CA ASP A 11 -12.50 -17.60 -2.11
C ASP A 11 -11.92 -17.99 -3.47
N ASP A 12 -11.88 -17.04 -4.43
CA ASP A 12 -11.38 -17.29 -5.79
C ASP A 12 -9.85 -17.13 -5.93
N GLY A 13 -9.15 -16.98 -4.82
CA GLY A 13 -7.68 -16.85 -4.82
C GLY A 13 -7.20 -15.42 -5.01
N ILE A 14 -8.08 -14.44 -4.94
CA ILE A 14 -7.74 -13.03 -5.08
C ILE A 14 -7.75 -12.36 -3.71
N ALA A 15 -6.67 -11.63 -3.39
CA ALA A 15 -6.62 -10.75 -2.24
C ALA A 15 -6.84 -9.31 -2.70
N ILE A 16 -7.72 -8.58 -2.03
CA ILE A 16 -7.91 -7.15 -2.28
C ILE A 16 -7.35 -6.39 -1.10
N ILE A 17 -6.32 -5.59 -1.35
CA ILE A 17 -5.65 -4.77 -0.35
C ILE A 17 -6.03 -3.32 -0.61
N THR A 18 -6.63 -2.67 0.37
CA THR A 18 -7.15 -1.32 0.23
C THR A 18 -6.50 -0.39 1.23
N ILE A 19 -5.91 0.71 0.76
CA ILE A 19 -5.46 1.80 1.62
C ILE A 19 -6.70 2.60 2.00
N ASP A 20 -7.03 2.64 3.28
CA ASP A 20 -8.28 3.24 3.77
C ASP A 20 -8.03 4.45 4.67
N ARG A 21 -7.55 5.53 4.05
CA ARG A 21 -7.40 6.85 4.65
C ARG A 21 -7.85 7.92 3.66
N PRO A 22 -9.13 7.90 3.23
CA PRO A 22 -9.59 8.80 2.17
C PRO A 22 -9.55 10.28 2.57
N ASP A 23 -9.68 10.60 3.85
CA ASP A 23 -9.59 11.97 4.37
C ASP A 23 -8.20 12.57 4.24
N THR A 24 -7.15 11.77 4.15
CA THR A 24 -5.78 12.20 3.88
C THR A 24 -5.30 11.77 2.49
N ARG A 25 -6.22 11.47 1.60
CA ARG A 25 -5.99 11.00 0.22
C ARG A 25 -5.10 9.75 0.18
N ASN A 26 -5.31 8.87 1.17
CA ASN A 26 -4.58 7.59 1.27
C ASN A 26 -3.06 7.77 1.30
N CYS A 27 -2.57 8.78 2.04
CA CYS A 27 -1.14 9.03 2.15
C CYS A 27 -0.44 7.88 2.88
N LEU A 28 0.85 7.73 2.59
CA LEU A 28 1.68 6.67 3.16
C LEU A 28 2.21 7.06 4.54
N SER A 29 1.31 7.18 5.51
CA SER A 29 1.66 7.34 6.90
C SER A 29 2.35 6.07 7.42
N ARG A 30 2.94 6.16 8.61
CA ARG A 30 3.57 5.01 9.25
C ARG A 30 2.59 3.85 9.39
N GLU A 31 1.35 4.15 9.81
CA GLU A 31 0.31 3.13 9.97
C GLU A 31 -0.01 2.44 8.65
N VAL A 32 -0.12 3.21 7.55
CA VAL A 32 -0.36 2.66 6.22
C VAL A 32 0.83 1.82 5.75
N ARG A 33 2.05 2.32 5.92
CA ARG A 33 3.25 1.57 5.52
C ARG A 33 3.37 0.23 6.25
N GLU A 34 3.16 0.23 7.56
CA GLU A 34 3.18 -0.99 8.36
C GLU A 34 2.05 -1.95 7.96
N GLY A 35 0.86 -1.41 7.73
CA GLY A 35 -0.29 -2.19 7.28
C GLY A 35 -0.06 -2.83 5.91
N LEU A 36 0.54 -2.11 4.97
CA LEU A 36 0.87 -2.65 3.65
C LEU A 36 1.91 -3.77 3.74
N ARG A 37 2.96 -3.60 4.55
CA ARG A 37 3.95 -4.67 4.73
C ARG A 37 3.32 -5.93 5.32
N ALA A 38 2.46 -5.78 6.31
CA ALA A 38 1.73 -6.90 6.90
C ALA A 38 0.82 -7.58 5.86
N ALA A 39 0.13 -6.78 5.05
CA ALA A 39 -0.76 -7.29 4.01
C ALA A 39 0.01 -8.08 2.94
N TRP A 40 1.13 -7.53 2.46
CA TRP A 40 1.97 -8.22 1.47
C TRP A 40 2.53 -9.53 2.01
N ASN A 41 2.98 -9.53 3.27
CA ASN A 41 3.49 -10.74 3.90
C ASN A 41 2.40 -11.82 4.04
N ARG A 42 1.21 -11.41 4.42
CA ARG A 42 0.07 -12.31 4.53
C ARG A 42 -0.29 -12.92 3.17
N PHE A 43 -0.32 -12.09 2.13
CA PHE A 43 -0.60 -12.52 0.77
C PHE A 43 0.45 -13.54 0.29
N GLU A 44 1.72 -13.24 0.48
CA GLU A 44 2.81 -14.12 0.03
C GLU A 44 2.79 -15.48 0.71
N ARG A 45 2.43 -15.52 2.00
CA ARG A 45 2.44 -16.75 2.79
C ARG A 45 1.22 -17.64 2.60
N ASP A 46 0.12 -17.09 2.10
CA ASP A 46 -1.13 -17.85 1.98
C ASP A 46 -1.19 -18.56 0.63
N PRO A 47 -1.08 -19.92 0.62
CA PRO A 47 -1.08 -20.67 -0.65
C PRO A 47 -2.42 -20.65 -1.38
N ALA A 48 -3.50 -20.27 -0.69
CA ALA A 48 -4.82 -20.14 -1.33
C ALA A 48 -4.94 -18.84 -2.14
N LEU A 49 -4.07 -17.85 -1.91
CA LEU A 49 -4.09 -16.57 -2.62
C LEU A 49 -3.06 -16.57 -3.74
N ARG A 50 -3.48 -16.21 -4.94
CA ARG A 50 -2.64 -16.28 -6.14
C ARG A 50 -2.37 -14.92 -6.78
N VAL A 51 -3.27 -13.95 -6.59
CA VAL A 51 -3.17 -12.61 -7.17
C VAL A 51 -3.62 -11.61 -6.11
N ALA A 52 -2.93 -10.48 -6.00
CA ALA A 52 -3.35 -9.38 -5.15
C ALA A 52 -3.69 -8.15 -5.99
N ILE A 53 -4.74 -7.46 -5.59
CA ILE A 53 -5.12 -6.16 -6.15
C ILE A 53 -4.93 -5.13 -5.06
N LEU A 54 -4.13 -4.09 -5.36
CA LEU A 54 -3.94 -2.95 -4.47
C LEU A 54 -4.77 -1.78 -4.98
N THR A 55 -5.56 -1.17 -4.11
CA THR A 55 -6.38 -0.01 -4.46
C THR A 55 -6.46 0.96 -3.28
N GLY A 56 -7.05 2.12 -3.50
CA GLY A 56 -7.33 3.11 -2.47
C GLY A 56 -8.82 3.24 -2.23
N ALA A 57 -9.20 3.55 -0.99
CA ALA A 57 -10.58 3.82 -0.64
C ALA A 57 -11.02 5.19 -1.17
N GLY A 58 -12.29 5.32 -1.53
CA GLY A 58 -12.89 6.55 -2.01
C GLY A 58 -12.68 6.78 -3.50
N GLU A 59 -13.02 7.98 -3.96
CA GLU A 59 -13.01 8.34 -5.38
C GLU A 59 -11.93 9.34 -5.75
N LYS A 60 -11.24 9.94 -4.78
CA LYS A 60 -10.32 11.05 -5.02
C LYS A 60 -8.89 10.61 -5.26
N ALA A 61 -8.42 9.59 -4.56
CA ALA A 61 -7.02 9.20 -4.61
C ALA A 61 -6.83 7.71 -4.49
N PHE A 62 -5.88 7.18 -5.25
CA PHE A 62 -5.26 5.88 -4.99
C PHE A 62 -4.31 6.03 -3.79
N CYS A 63 -3.31 6.90 -3.93
CA CYS A 63 -2.36 7.20 -2.86
C CYS A 63 -1.64 8.52 -3.19
N ALA A 64 -1.67 9.47 -2.27
CA ALA A 64 -1.07 10.79 -2.49
C ALA A 64 0.43 10.84 -2.18
N GLY A 65 1.03 9.71 -1.74
CA GLY A 65 2.44 9.65 -1.40
C GLY A 65 2.68 9.76 0.10
N GLY A 66 3.89 10.17 0.48
CA GLY A 66 4.27 10.25 1.88
C GLY A 66 3.44 11.24 2.68
N ASP A 67 3.36 11.01 3.99
CA ASP A 67 2.68 11.90 4.91
C ASP A 67 3.61 13.06 5.26
N LEU A 68 3.37 14.22 4.63
CA LEU A 68 4.22 15.40 4.81
C LEU A 68 4.21 15.90 6.26
N LYS A 69 3.08 15.82 6.94
CA LYS A 69 2.98 16.22 8.34
C LYS A 69 3.86 15.32 9.21
N GLU A 70 3.82 14.03 9.00
CA GLU A 70 4.65 13.06 9.70
C GLU A 70 6.13 13.31 9.41
N MET A 71 6.49 13.60 8.16
CA MET A 71 7.87 13.90 7.78
C MET A 71 8.40 15.16 8.50
N VAL A 72 7.59 16.18 8.61
CA VAL A 72 7.94 17.41 9.36
C VAL A 72 8.14 17.11 10.83
N GLU A 73 7.24 16.36 11.45
CA GLU A 73 7.31 16.00 12.85
C GLU A 73 8.56 15.18 13.20
N THR A 74 8.99 14.31 12.29
CA THR A 74 10.18 13.47 12.50
C THR A 74 11.47 14.13 12.02
N GLY A 75 11.38 15.30 11.38
CA GLY A 75 12.55 15.98 10.82
C GLY A 75 13.16 15.29 9.61
N MET A 76 12.43 14.40 8.99
CA MET A 76 12.90 13.64 7.83
C MET A 76 13.00 14.52 6.60
N GLN A 77 14.21 14.64 6.02
CA GLN A 77 14.43 15.41 4.80
C GLN A 77 14.45 14.51 3.57
N VAL A 78 15.13 13.36 3.67
CA VAL A 78 15.20 12.37 2.59
C VAL A 78 14.69 11.05 3.13
N PRO A 79 13.61 10.50 2.58
CA PRO A 79 13.09 9.21 3.03
C PRO A 79 14.11 8.09 2.83
N PRO A 80 14.22 7.15 3.79
CA PRO A 80 15.01 5.94 3.56
C PRO A 80 14.51 5.19 2.33
N ARG A 81 15.43 4.50 1.65
CA ARG A 81 15.12 3.77 0.42
C ARG A 81 14.02 2.73 0.62
N ASP A 82 13.96 2.09 1.78
CA ASP A 82 12.98 1.06 2.12
C ASP A 82 11.76 1.58 2.88
N MET A 83 11.58 2.91 2.93
CA MET A 83 10.47 3.52 3.66
C MET A 83 9.11 3.07 3.11
N PHE A 84 8.95 3.06 1.79
CA PHE A 84 7.71 2.64 1.15
C PHE A 84 7.78 1.15 0.78
N PRO A 85 6.74 0.36 1.12
CA PRO A 85 6.72 -1.06 0.76
C PRO A 85 6.45 -1.24 -0.73
N LEU A 86 7.53 -1.41 -1.50
CA LEU A 86 7.46 -1.54 -2.96
C LEU A 86 7.47 -3.02 -3.34
N PRO A 87 6.38 -3.56 -3.91
CA PRO A 87 6.35 -4.94 -4.39
C PRO A 87 7.50 -5.24 -5.34
N TYR A 88 8.13 -6.39 -5.17
CA TYR A 88 9.26 -6.90 -5.97
C TYR A 88 10.56 -6.12 -5.80
N ASP A 89 10.56 -5.03 -5.06
CA ASP A 89 11.80 -4.30 -4.73
C ASP A 89 12.21 -4.59 -3.29
N ASN A 90 11.59 -3.92 -2.31
CA ASN A 90 11.92 -4.14 -0.90
C ASN A 90 10.90 -5.03 -0.17
N VAL A 91 9.86 -5.48 -0.88
CA VAL A 91 8.92 -6.50 -0.41
C VAL A 91 9.05 -7.71 -1.31
N GLU A 92 9.42 -8.87 -0.73
CA GLU A 92 9.58 -10.09 -1.51
C GLU A 92 8.22 -10.69 -1.87
N LEU A 93 7.94 -10.76 -3.17
CA LEU A 93 6.72 -11.35 -3.70
C LEU A 93 7.05 -12.28 -4.86
N SER A 94 6.47 -13.48 -4.83
CA SER A 94 6.59 -14.46 -5.90
C SER A 94 5.33 -14.56 -6.75
N LYS A 95 4.30 -13.79 -6.42
CA LYS A 95 2.97 -13.86 -7.04
C LYS A 95 2.64 -12.54 -7.74
N PRO A 96 1.81 -12.56 -8.80
CA PRO A 96 1.46 -11.34 -9.51
C PRO A 96 0.59 -10.40 -8.67
N THR A 97 0.77 -9.09 -8.91
CA THR A 97 -0.01 -8.03 -8.28
C THR A 97 -0.55 -7.08 -9.33
N ILE A 98 -1.68 -6.46 -9.05
CA ILE A 98 -2.34 -5.49 -9.92
C ILE A 98 -2.61 -4.23 -9.09
N ALA A 99 -2.23 -3.07 -9.62
CA ALA A 99 -2.61 -1.79 -9.03
C ALA A 99 -3.90 -1.31 -9.70
N ALA A 100 -4.99 -1.24 -8.93
CA ALA A 100 -6.24 -0.65 -9.39
C ALA A 100 -6.24 0.82 -8.97
N VAL A 101 -5.76 1.68 -9.85
CA VAL A 101 -5.54 3.10 -9.57
C VAL A 101 -6.86 3.85 -9.75
N ASN A 102 -7.52 4.12 -8.62
CA ASN A 102 -8.88 4.68 -8.55
C ASN A 102 -8.94 6.21 -8.50
N GLY A 103 -7.80 6.88 -8.55
CA GLY A 103 -7.69 8.34 -8.48
C GLY A 103 -6.23 8.75 -8.59
N VAL A 104 -5.88 9.91 -8.01
CA VAL A 104 -4.51 10.41 -8.11
C VAL A 104 -3.50 9.49 -7.44
N ALA A 105 -2.32 9.38 -8.03
CA ALA A 105 -1.19 8.62 -7.49
C ALA A 105 0.06 9.49 -7.65
N PHE A 106 0.55 10.08 -6.55
CA PHE A 106 1.66 11.01 -6.54
C PHE A 106 2.85 10.48 -5.75
N ALA A 107 4.05 10.81 -6.17
CA ALA A 107 5.31 10.50 -5.47
C ALA A 107 5.37 9.02 -5.04
N GLY A 108 5.39 8.71 -3.75
CA GLY A 108 5.38 7.35 -3.23
C GLY A 108 4.18 6.52 -3.70
N GLY A 109 3.01 7.17 -3.89
CA GLY A 109 1.82 6.52 -4.45
C GLY A 109 2.04 6.04 -5.88
N TRP A 110 2.71 6.84 -6.71
CA TRP A 110 3.11 6.44 -8.05
C TRP A 110 4.10 5.26 -8.01
N MET A 111 5.05 5.30 -7.07
CA MET A 111 6.04 4.24 -6.89
C MET A 111 5.39 2.90 -6.57
N ILE A 112 4.44 2.87 -5.62
CA ILE A 112 3.77 1.60 -5.26
C ILE A 112 2.83 1.11 -6.37
N ALA A 113 2.29 2.00 -7.19
CA ALA A 113 1.46 1.61 -8.34
C ALA A 113 2.28 0.92 -9.43
N GLN A 114 3.52 1.36 -9.63
CA GLN A 114 4.43 0.78 -10.61
C GLN A 114 5.10 -0.51 -10.13
N GLY A 115 5.33 -0.59 -8.83
CA GLY A 115 6.06 -1.69 -8.20
C GLY A 115 5.49 -3.05 -8.35
#